data_5f55e2d9fcdb5381e851a43d9252b562
#
_entry.id   5f55e2d9fcdb5381e851a43d9252b562
#
_cell.length_a   1.000
_cell.length_b   1.000
_cell.length_c   1.000
_cell.angle_alpha   90.00
_cell.angle_beta   90.00
_cell.angle_gamma   90.00
#
_symmetry.space_group_name_H-M   'P 1'
#
loop_
_entity.id
_entity.type
_entity.pdbx_description
1 polymer ?
#
loop_
_entity_poly.entity_id
_entity_poly.type
_entity_poly.pdbx_seq_one_letter_code
_entity_poly.pdbx_strand_id
1 'polypeptide(L)'
;MKAFKAYDIRGEWGSDLNADIAYRIGYFLPDILVADTFLVGRDMRVSSDTMFDALTRGLTDRGKDVDSIGLATTPLVYWSTAKYGYKASVQITASHNPKDHNGLKISAANALPVGYDTGLNRLEALVASDTPTKPCANKGQIRERNVYADYLAFQKQFVGDLSNLNIAVDCSNGMSSLFAHELIGKAHYINDTLDGNFPNHEPNPLEANAQEQIKALVKKEKCDIGLLFDGDADRITFIDEKGRFISPDLIIAFLGDFFIGEQKQKGIVLQDIRSSRAIQEYLDRYHAKVETWRVGRAYAALKLRELDGCYGGELAGHYYFRDFYYSDSALLAASIVLRLLAERKKAGQTMSQIIDEITPYSNSGEINFKIERKQEAMDAVRDHFTQIEKPERFLDFDGYRLDYPDWWLNIRPSNTEPYLRFLCEAKSQSKLQELIGTVKGIVKHFACLFIAVMLIGLASCQDPAKSRIYMDEGNKLMMTYGKFAEAEEAFDKAIQYDKNNYEAYYLRGCAKINEKKYKDAIADLEKAIELKPDYADAYFNIGRAYFLLHDEEKACEYYKLADHYGRPNLEDYLRKCQ
;
A
#
# COMPACT_ATOMS: atom_id res chain seq x y z
N MET A 1 -17.69 2.81 -6.00
CA MET A 1 -17.29 3.38 -4.67
C MET A 1 -15.77 3.29 -4.52
N LYS A 2 -15.12 4.29 -3.92
CA LYS A 2 -13.64 4.33 -3.82
C LYS A 2 -13.04 3.19 -2.98
N ALA A 3 -13.82 2.67 -2.02
CA ALA A 3 -13.37 1.59 -1.14
C ALA A 3 -13.31 0.20 -1.82
N PHE A 4 -14.06 -0.05 -2.88
CA PHE A 4 -14.04 -1.34 -3.58
C PHE A 4 -12.82 -1.44 -4.48
N LYS A 5 -11.93 -2.39 -4.17
CA LYS A 5 -10.66 -2.62 -4.86
C LYS A 5 -10.69 -3.93 -5.65
N ALA A 6 -9.59 -4.24 -6.34
CA ALA A 6 -9.49 -5.45 -7.15
C ALA A 6 -9.69 -6.76 -6.34
N TYR A 7 -9.30 -6.80 -5.06
CA TYR A 7 -9.29 -8.04 -4.27
C TYR A 7 -10.00 -7.96 -2.93
N ASP A 8 -10.34 -6.76 -2.46
CA ASP A 8 -10.94 -6.51 -1.15
C ASP A 8 -11.71 -5.19 -1.15
N ILE A 9 -12.34 -4.89 -0.02
CA ILE A 9 -12.93 -3.58 0.25
C ILE A 9 -12.01 -2.90 1.26
N ARG A 10 -11.49 -1.71 0.94
CA ARG A 10 -10.54 -1.00 1.80
C ARG A 10 -10.59 0.50 1.56
N GLY A 11 -10.64 1.28 2.64
CA GLY A 11 -10.67 2.74 2.56
C GLY A 11 -10.50 3.41 3.90
N GLU A 12 -10.40 4.72 3.88
CA GLU A 12 -10.34 5.55 5.06
C GLU A 12 -11.69 5.51 5.79
N TRP A 13 -11.65 5.23 7.10
CA TRP A 13 -12.86 5.17 7.92
C TRP A 13 -13.44 6.56 8.16
N GLY A 14 -14.72 6.71 7.91
CA GLY A 14 -15.45 7.98 7.98
C GLY A 14 -15.66 8.64 6.61
N SER A 15 -14.71 8.49 5.69
CA SER A 15 -14.81 9.07 4.35
C SER A 15 -15.16 8.04 3.26
N ASP A 16 -14.35 7.01 3.10
CA ASP A 16 -14.54 5.95 2.08
C ASP A 16 -15.42 4.80 2.59
N LEU A 17 -15.32 4.51 3.90
CA LEU A 17 -16.07 3.49 4.63
C LEU A 17 -16.63 4.08 5.93
N ASN A 18 -17.84 3.66 6.31
CA ASN A 18 -18.48 4.02 7.57
C ASN A 18 -19.47 2.92 8.00
N ALA A 19 -20.12 3.09 9.15
CA ALA A 19 -21.06 2.11 9.70
C ALA A 19 -22.26 1.84 8.76
N ASP A 20 -22.75 2.84 8.04
CA ASP A 20 -23.88 2.65 7.12
C ASP A 20 -23.48 1.84 5.89
N ILE A 21 -22.29 2.11 5.33
CA ILE A 21 -21.73 1.31 4.23
C ILE A 21 -21.47 -0.12 4.69
N ALA A 22 -20.88 -0.32 5.88
CA ALA A 22 -20.62 -1.64 6.45
C ALA A 22 -21.93 -2.42 6.69
N TYR A 23 -22.97 -1.77 7.20
CA TYR A 23 -24.30 -2.36 7.33
C TYR A 23 -24.86 -2.80 5.97
N ARG A 24 -24.80 -1.94 4.95
CA ARG A 24 -25.28 -2.28 3.61
C ARG A 24 -24.48 -3.41 2.97
N ILE A 25 -23.18 -3.44 3.18
CA ILE A 25 -22.34 -4.57 2.76
C ILE A 25 -22.84 -5.87 3.40
N GLY A 26 -23.02 -5.91 4.72
CA GLY A 26 -23.55 -7.07 5.43
C GLY A 26 -24.95 -7.47 4.94
N TYR A 27 -25.81 -6.47 4.69
CA TYR A 27 -27.18 -6.70 4.22
C TYR A 27 -27.23 -7.34 2.83
N PHE A 28 -26.37 -6.91 1.88
CA PHE A 28 -26.38 -7.40 0.49
C PHE A 28 -25.39 -8.55 0.24
N LEU A 29 -24.48 -8.84 1.15
CA LEU A 29 -23.52 -9.94 0.99
C LEU A 29 -24.16 -11.31 0.73
N PRO A 30 -25.32 -11.68 1.35
CA PRO A 30 -26.03 -12.92 1.04
C PRO A 30 -26.56 -13.01 -0.39
N ASP A 31 -26.67 -11.91 -1.14
CA ASP A 31 -27.05 -11.91 -2.55
C ASP A 31 -25.87 -12.28 -3.46
N ILE A 32 -24.66 -12.22 -2.93
CA ILE A 32 -23.41 -12.57 -3.62
C ILE A 32 -22.94 -13.96 -3.21
N LEU A 33 -23.01 -14.28 -1.91
CA LEU A 33 -22.56 -15.54 -1.32
C LEU A 33 -23.73 -16.26 -0.66
N VAL A 34 -24.09 -17.40 -1.23
CA VAL A 34 -25.19 -18.23 -0.71
C VAL A 34 -24.71 -19.02 0.50
N ALA A 35 -24.97 -18.47 1.68
CA ALA A 35 -24.65 -19.06 2.98
C ALA A 35 -25.77 -18.78 3.98
N ASP A 36 -26.01 -19.71 4.90
CA ASP A 36 -26.92 -19.50 6.03
C ASP A 36 -26.22 -18.96 7.26
N THR A 37 -24.93 -19.29 7.39
CA THR A 37 -24.06 -18.82 8.46
C THR A 37 -22.78 -18.23 7.86
N PHE A 38 -22.40 -17.04 8.32
CA PHE A 38 -21.17 -16.33 7.95
C PHE A 38 -20.18 -16.39 9.11
N LEU A 39 -18.94 -16.79 8.84
CA LEU A 39 -17.85 -16.68 9.81
C LEU A 39 -17.28 -15.27 9.75
N VAL A 40 -17.18 -14.58 10.88
CA VAL A 40 -16.66 -13.21 10.96
C VAL A 40 -15.57 -13.09 11.99
N GLY A 41 -14.39 -12.61 11.57
CA GLY A 41 -13.30 -12.19 12.44
C GLY A 41 -12.98 -10.70 12.24
N ARG A 42 -12.25 -10.13 13.19
CA ARG A 42 -11.79 -8.74 13.10
C ARG A 42 -10.37 -8.57 13.64
N ASP A 43 -9.70 -7.54 13.15
CA ASP A 43 -8.44 -7.09 13.73
C ASP A 43 -8.65 -6.11 14.90
N MET A 44 -7.55 -5.61 15.47
CA MET A 44 -7.53 -4.73 16.64
C MET A 44 -7.71 -3.23 16.31
N ARG A 45 -7.98 -2.85 15.05
CA ARG A 45 -8.14 -1.44 14.66
C ARG A 45 -9.27 -0.78 15.42
N VAL A 46 -9.11 0.50 15.72
CA VAL A 46 -10.07 1.28 16.55
C VAL A 46 -11.49 1.24 15.98
N SER A 47 -11.64 1.19 14.66
CA SER A 47 -12.93 1.14 13.97
C SER A 47 -13.49 -0.27 13.77
N SER A 48 -12.72 -1.33 14.08
CA SER A 48 -13.11 -2.71 13.75
C SER A 48 -14.34 -3.19 14.52
N ASP A 49 -14.51 -2.80 15.78
CA ASP A 49 -15.71 -3.14 16.56
C ASP A 49 -16.96 -2.48 15.99
N THR A 50 -16.89 -1.19 15.66
CA THR A 50 -18.02 -0.47 15.04
C THR A 50 -18.39 -1.07 13.68
N MET A 51 -17.38 -1.46 12.89
CA MET A 51 -17.57 -2.09 11.60
C MET A 51 -18.16 -3.49 11.73
N PHE A 52 -17.73 -4.27 12.74
CA PHE A 52 -18.28 -5.58 13.06
C PHE A 52 -19.77 -5.48 13.43
N ASP A 53 -20.13 -4.58 14.32
CA ASP A 53 -21.53 -4.39 14.74
C ASP A 53 -22.43 -4.02 13.56
N ALA A 54 -21.97 -3.13 12.70
CA ALA A 54 -22.71 -2.72 11.53
C ALA A 54 -22.87 -3.86 10.49
N LEU A 55 -21.78 -4.54 10.14
CA LEU A 55 -21.75 -5.65 9.20
C LEU A 55 -22.66 -6.80 9.64
N THR A 56 -22.49 -7.23 10.90
CA THR A 56 -23.24 -8.37 11.46
C THR A 56 -24.72 -8.05 11.65
N ARG A 57 -25.07 -6.81 12.00
CA ARG A 57 -26.46 -6.35 11.96
C ARG A 57 -27.06 -6.45 10.55
N GLY A 58 -26.32 -6.07 9.50
CA GLY A 58 -26.78 -6.23 8.12
C GLY A 58 -27.03 -7.68 7.76
N LEU A 59 -26.14 -8.61 8.10
CA LEU A 59 -26.31 -10.06 7.89
C LEU A 59 -27.51 -10.61 8.65
N THR A 60 -27.64 -10.27 9.94
CA THR A 60 -28.74 -10.78 10.78
C THR A 60 -30.09 -10.20 10.39
N ASP A 61 -30.15 -8.95 9.93
CA ASP A 61 -31.36 -8.35 9.37
C ASP A 61 -31.83 -9.05 8.07
N ARG A 62 -30.93 -9.77 7.38
CA ARG A 62 -31.24 -10.66 6.24
C ARG A 62 -31.55 -12.10 6.67
N GLY A 63 -31.70 -12.38 7.98
CA GLY A 63 -31.97 -13.70 8.53
C GLY A 63 -30.79 -14.66 8.44
N LYS A 64 -29.56 -14.14 8.33
CA LYS A 64 -28.34 -14.95 8.28
C LYS A 64 -27.68 -15.00 9.65
N ASP A 65 -27.27 -16.19 10.08
CA ASP A 65 -26.51 -16.37 11.30
C ASP A 65 -25.05 -15.91 11.12
N VAL A 66 -24.44 -15.49 12.20
CA VAL A 66 -23.04 -15.10 12.26
C VAL A 66 -22.34 -15.90 13.35
N ASP A 67 -21.30 -16.63 12.99
CA ASP A 67 -20.35 -17.19 13.94
C ASP A 67 -19.16 -16.24 14.07
N SER A 68 -19.05 -15.56 15.20
CA SER A 68 -17.96 -14.62 15.51
C SER A 68 -16.79 -15.37 16.13
N ILE A 69 -15.61 -15.22 15.56
CA ILE A 69 -14.36 -15.71 16.19
C ILE A 69 -13.57 -14.60 16.90
N GLY A 70 -14.19 -13.43 17.06
CA GLY A 70 -13.61 -12.30 17.79
C GLY A 70 -12.39 -11.71 17.10
N LEU A 71 -11.36 -11.37 17.88
CA LEU A 71 -10.08 -10.92 17.38
C LEU A 71 -9.36 -12.07 16.65
N ALA A 72 -9.00 -11.86 15.41
CA ALA A 72 -8.46 -12.91 14.56
C ALA A 72 -7.41 -12.37 13.58
N THR A 73 -6.37 -13.17 13.33
CA THR A 73 -5.53 -12.96 12.15
C THR A 73 -6.33 -13.28 10.88
N THR A 74 -6.00 -12.63 9.77
CA THR A 74 -6.60 -12.96 8.48
C THR A 74 -6.43 -14.45 8.12
N PRO A 75 -5.24 -15.06 8.30
CA PRO A 75 -5.06 -16.51 8.09
C PRO A 75 -5.95 -17.40 8.98
N LEU A 76 -6.24 -17.00 10.22
CA LEU A 76 -7.15 -17.76 11.09
C LEU A 76 -8.55 -17.82 10.49
N VAL A 77 -9.06 -16.74 9.93
CA VAL A 77 -10.38 -16.72 9.26
C VAL A 77 -10.37 -17.64 8.05
N TYR A 78 -9.32 -17.61 7.22
CA TYR A 78 -9.22 -18.49 6.04
C TYR A 78 -9.19 -19.95 6.43
N TRP A 79 -8.31 -20.31 7.37
CA TRP A 79 -8.20 -21.66 7.87
C TRP A 79 -9.53 -22.17 8.46
N SER A 80 -10.18 -21.37 9.30
CA SER A 80 -11.45 -21.71 9.92
C SER A 80 -12.57 -21.89 8.90
N THR A 81 -12.61 -21.01 7.87
CA THR A 81 -13.57 -21.10 6.77
C THR A 81 -13.50 -22.48 6.10
N ALA A 82 -12.30 -22.90 5.73
CA ALA A 82 -12.10 -24.17 5.04
C ALA A 82 -12.20 -25.36 5.99
N LYS A 83 -11.58 -25.30 7.17
CA LYS A 83 -11.55 -26.38 8.18
C LYS A 83 -12.93 -26.78 8.65
N TYR A 84 -13.80 -25.79 8.90
CA TYR A 84 -15.14 -26.05 9.41
C TYR A 84 -16.24 -26.03 8.35
N GLY A 85 -15.87 -25.85 7.08
CA GLY A 85 -16.79 -25.94 5.95
C GLY A 85 -17.76 -24.76 5.80
N TYR A 86 -17.39 -23.57 6.29
CA TYR A 86 -18.17 -22.36 6.06
C TYR A 86 -18.21 -22.03 4.57
N LYS A 87 -19.40 -21.64 4.09
CA LYS A 87 -19.61 -21.22 2.69
C LYS A 87 -19.26 -19.76 2.44
N ALA A 88 -19.16 -18.97 3.50
CA ALA A 88 -18.79 -17.56 3.44
C ALA A 88 -18.10 -17.12 4.73
N SER A 89 -17.12 -16.24 4.60
CA SER A 89 -16.48 -15.58 5.73
C SER A 89 -16.03 -14.18 5.41
N VAL A 90 -15.83 -13.40 6.46
CA VAL A 90 -15.35 -12.01 6.38
C VAL A 90 -14.30 -11.78 7.46
N GLN A 91 -13.14 -11.27 7.07
CA GLN A 91 -12.18 -10.66 7.99
C GLN A 91 -12.28 -9.15 7.87
N ILE A 92 -12.53 -8.49 8.98
CA ILE A 92 -12.53 -7.03 9.11
C ILE A 92 -11.10 -6.59 9.38
N THR A 93 -10.47 -5.92 8.42
CA THR A 93 -9.08 -5.45 8.48
C THR A 93 -8.73 -4.55 7.32
N ALA A 94 -7.77 -3.65 7.50
CA ALA A 94 -7.09 -2.95 6.41
C ALA A 94 -5.63 -3.43 6.22
N SER A 95 -5.26 -4.59 6.83
CA SER A 95 -3.92 -5.20 6.73
C SER A 95 -2.82 -4.19 7.10
N HIS A 96 -1.96 -3.82 6.16
CA HIS A 96 -0.82 -2.92 6.34
C HIS A 96 -1.13 -1.43 6.12
N ASN A 97 -2.39 -1.05 5.87
CA ASN A 97 -2.75 0.37 5.70
C ASN A 97 -2.66 1.15 7.02
N PRO A 98 -2.52 2.49 6.98
CA PRO A 98 -2.50 3.34 8.15
C PRO A 98 -3.69 3.13 9.11
N LYS A 99 -3.56 3.64 10.33
CA LYS A 99 -4.52 3.44 11.43
C LYS A 99 -5.95 3.91 11.17
N ASP A 100 -6.10 4.92 10.33
CA ASP A 100 -7.38 5.53 9.93
C ASP A 100 -8.13 4.75 8.85
N HIS A 101 -7.52 3.69 8.32
CA HIS A 101 -8.14 2.80 7.33
C HIS A 101 -8.77 1.58 7.97
N ASN A 102 -9.82 1.05 7.33
CA ASN A 102 -10.37 -0.26 7.60
C ASN A 102 -10.86 -0.93 6.30
N GLY A 103 -11.32 -2.17 6.40
CA GLY A 103 -11.74 -2.91 5.21
C GLY A 103 -12.31 -4.29 5.50
N LEU A 104 -12.59 -5.01 4.42
CA LEU A 104 -13.16 -6.36 4.46
C LEU A 104 -12.44 -7.25 3.45
N LYS A 105 -11.88 -8.36 3.93
CA LYS A 105 -11.44 -9.48 3.09
C LYS A 105 -12.53 -10.55 3.14
N ILE A 106 -13.17 -10.80 2.00
CA ILE A 106 -14.31 -11.70 1.88
C ILE A 106 -13.87 -13.00 1.22
N SER A 107 -14.31 -14.12 1.75
CA SER A 107 -14.03 -15.44 1.18
C SER A 107 -15.31 -16.25 1.02
N ALA A 108 -15.37 -17.02 -0.06
CA ALA A 108 -16.36 -18.08 -0.28
C ALA A 108 -15.89 -19.41 0.34
N ALA A 109 -16.61 -20.49 0.09
CA ALA A 109 -16.26 -21.85 0.55
C ALA A 109 -14.79 -22.20 0.25
N ASN A 110 -14.16 -22.99 1.12
CA ASN A 110 -12.74 -23.37 1.03
C ASN A 110 -11.77 -22.17 1.03
N ALA A 111 -12.16 -21.06 1.67
CA ALA A 111 -11.40 -19.81 1.73
C ALA A 111 -11.07 -19.21 0.34
N LEU A 112 -11.90 -19.45 -0.67
CA LEU A 112 -11.76 -18.84 -1.98
C LEU A 112 -11.94 -17.33 -1.87
N PRO A 113 -10.96 -16.51 -2.26
CA PRO A 113 -11.09 -15.05 -2.17
C PRO A 113 -12.16 -14.54 -3.15
N VAL A 114 -12.98 -13.59 -2.68
CA VAL A 114 -13.94 -12.87 -3.50
C VAL A 114 -13.31 -11.54 -3.92
N GLY A 115 -12.96 -11.44 -5.19
CA GLY A 115 -12.41 -10.24 -5.81
C GLY A 115 -13.47 -9.44 -6.58
N TYR A 116 -13.04 -8.38 -7.24
CA TYR A 116 -13.92 -7.48 -7.98
C TYR A 116 -14.70 -8.25 -9.06
N ASP A 117 -14.00 -9.02 -9.89
CA ASP A 117 -14.59 -9.77 -11.00
C ASP A 117 -15.39 -11.02 -10.55
N THR A 118 -15.23 -11.45 -9.30
CA THR A 118 -15.89 -12.65 -8.77
C THR A 118 -17.04 -12.36 -7.80
N GLY A 119 -17.39 -11.06 -7.59
CA GLY A 119 -18.54 -10.71 -6.78
C GLY A 119 -18.55 -9.30 -6.19
N LEU A 120 -17.39 -8.69 -5.91
CA LEU A 120 -17.36 -7.36 -5.29
C LEU A 120 -17.97 -6.26 -6.18
N ASN A 121 -17.88 -6.36 -7.51
CA ASN A 121 -18.52 -5.44 -8.45
C ASN A 121 -20.05 -5.44 -8.30
N ARG A 122 -20.64 -6.63 -8.13
CA ARG A 122 -22.10 -6.78 -7.91
C ARG A 122 -22.49 -6.27 -6.53
N LEU A 123 -21.66 -6.56 -5.52
CA LEU A 123 -21.86 -6.05 -4.15
C LEU A 123 -21.80 -4.52 -4.13
N GLU A 124 -20.81 -3.93 -4.79
CA GLU A 124 -20.66 -2.47 -4.92
C GLU A 124 -21.91 -1.83 -5.52
N ALA A 125 -22.44 -2.41 -6.62
CA ALA A 125 -23.65 -1.91 -7.28
C ALA A 125 -24.87 -1.92 -6.34
N LEU A 126 -25.04 -2.98 -5.54
CA LEU A 126 -26.11 -3.07 -4.55
C LEU A 126 -25.94 -2.09 -3.39
N VAL A 127 -24.72 -1.96 -2.87
CA VAL A 127 -24.39 -1.04 -1.77
C VAL A 127 -24.58 0.41 -2.21
N ALA A 128 -24.24 0.76 -3.43
CA ALA A 128 -24.38 2.11 -3.98
C ALA A 128 -25.80 2.46 -4.44
N SER A 129 -26.68 1.46 -4.58
CA SER A 129 -28.06 1.68 -5.05
C SER A 129 -28.94 2.28 -3.96
N ASP A 130 -30.10 2.84 -4.36
CA ASP A 130 -31.17 3.28 -3.46
C ASP A 130 -32.04 2.13 -2.94
N THR A 131 -31.63 0.87 -3.15
CA THR A 131 -32.37 -0.31 -2.71
C THR A 131 -32.58 -0.26 -1.19
N PRO A 132 -33.85 -0.27 -0.71
CA PRO A 132 -34.12 -0.21 0.73
C PRO A 132 -33.64 -1.46 1.45
N THR A 133 -33.07 -1.26 2.62
CA THR A 133 -32.72 -2.35 3.55
C THR A 133 -33.86 -2.53 4.54
N LYS A 134 -34.61 -3.64 4.43
CA LYS A 134 -35.72 -3.97 5.33
C LYS A 134 -35.37 -5.22 6.13
N PRO A 135 -35.27 -5.14 7.46
CA PRO A 135 -35.06 -6.33 8.29
C PRO A 135 -36.15 -7.37 8.06
N CYS A 136 -35.77 -8.64 7.96
CA CYS A 136 -36.72 -9.74 7.89
C CYS A 136 -37.36 -9.99 9.26
N ALA A 137 -38.52 -10.67 9.29
CA ALA A 137 -39.23 -10.97 10.53
C ALA A 137 -38.41 -11.90 11.46
N ASN A 138 -37.72 -12.87 10.86
CA ASN A 138 -36.86 -13.83 11.57
C ASN A 138 -35.40 -13.43 11.36
N LYS A 139 -34.88 -12.61 12.25
CA LYS A 139 -33.46 -12.21 12.21
C LYS A 139 -32.56 -13.39 12.54
N GLY A 140 -31.36 -13.39 11.94
CA GLY A 140 -30.29 -14.29 12.30
C GLY A 140 -29.72 -13.99 13.70
N GLN A 141 -28.88 -14.88 14.18
CA GLN A 141 -28.23 -14.79 15.49
C GLN A 141 -26.71 -14.63 15.35
N ILE A 142 -26.12 -13.92 16.30
CA ILE A 142 -24.65 -13.86 16.45
C ILE A 142 -24.28 -14.81 17.56
N ARG A 143 -23.33 -15.72 17.28
CA ARG A 143 -22.79 -16.70 18.23
C ARG A 143 -21.28 -16.58 18.28
N GLU A 144 -20.71 -16.70 19.46
CA GLU A 144 -19.25 -16.81 19.59
C GLU A 144 -18.79 -18.23 19.32
N ARG A 145 -17.68 -18.34 18.59
CA ARG A 145 -17.04 -19.60 18.26
C ARG A 145 -15.55 -19.56 18.57
N ASN A 146 -15.12 -20.37 19.51
CA ASN A 146 -13.70 -20.49 19.81
C ASN A 146 -13.04 -21.50 18.84
N VAL A 147 -12.07 -21.01 18.07
CA VAL A 147 -11.28 -21.79 17.08
C VAL A 147 -9.78 -21.74 17.38
N TYR A 148 -9.39 -21.04 18.43
CA TYR A 148 -8.02 -20.70 18.76
C TYR A 148 -7.16 -21.97 19.02
N ALA A 149 -7.63 -22.87 19.89
CA ALA A 149 -6.88 -24.05 20.25
C ALA A 149 -6.61 -24.99 19.05
N ASP A 150 -7.62 -25.18 18.20
CA ASP A 150 -7.50 -26.01 17.01
C ASP A 150 -6.52 -25.41 15.98
N TYR A 151 -6.59 -24.08 15.79
CA TYR A 151 -5.67 -23.38 14.90
C TYR A 151 -4.23 -23.43 15.41
N LEU A 152 -4.04 -23.19 16.71
CA LEU A 152 -2.72 -23.29 17.33
C LEU A 152 -2.15 -24.70 17.24
N ALA A 153 -2.96 -25.73 17.48
CA ALA A 153 -2.57 -27.12 17.33
C ALA A 153 -2.17 -27.47 15.88
N PHE A 154 -2.87 -26.88 14.90
CA PHE A 154 -2.49 -27.01 13.48
C PHE A 154 -1.13 -26.34 13.21
N GLN A 155 -0.94 -25.10 13.65
CA GLN A 155 0.31 -24.35 13.42
C GLN A 155 1.52 -25.05 14.07
N LYS A 156 1.37 -25.61 15.27
CA LYS A 156 2.44 -26.31 16.02
C LYS A 156 3.02 -27.50 15.28
N GLN A 157 2.32 -28.10 14.31
CA GLN A 157 2.83 -29.22 13.51
C GLN A 157 4.03 -28.80 12.62
N PHE A 158 4.16 -27.52 12.31
CA PHE A 158 5.21 -26.99 11.44
C PHE A 158 6.38 -26.38 12.23
N VAL A 159 6.21 -26.16 13.52
CA VAL A 159 7.27 -25.66 14.39
C VAL A 159 8.24 -26.81 14.71
N GLY A 160 9.53 -26.55 14.52
CA GLY A 160 10.60 -27.46 14.91
C GLY A 160 11.15 -27.16 16.30
N ASP A 161 12.29 -27.81 16.63
CA ASP A 161 13.07 -27.44 17.81
C ASP A 161 13.84 -26.12 17.53
N LEU A 162 13.42 -25.04 18.17
CA LEU A 162 14.00 -23.69 18.03
C LEU A 162 15.00 -23.36 19.14
N SER A 163 15.34 -24.30 20.01
CA SER A 163 16.16 -24.06 21.22
C SER A 163 17.57 -23.52 20.94
N ASN A 164 18.10 -23.78 19.74
CA ASN A 164 19.41 -23.30 19.30
C ASN A 164 19.38 -21.92 18.61
N LEU A 165 18.19 -21.30 18.44
CA LEU A 165 18.05 -20.01 17.79
C LEU A 165 17.92 -18.87 18.80
N ASN A 166 18.52 -17.75 18.50
CA ASN A 166 18.28 -16.46 19.12
C ASN A 166 17.44 -15.61 18.13
N ILE A 167 16.18 -15.35 18.48
CA ILE A 167 15.17 -14.82 17.56
C ILE A 167 14.72 -13.44 18.04
N ALA A 168 14.59 -12.49 17.12
CA ALA A 168 13.89 -11.22 17.34
C ALA A 168 12.55 -11.23 16.60
N VAL A 169 11.49 -10.71 17.24
CA VAL A 169 10.14 -10.70 16.69
C VAL A 169 9.53 -9.32 16.86
N ASP A 170 9.06 -8.75 15.77
CA ASP A 170 8.26 -7.53 15.74
C ASP A 170 6.86 -7.88 15.26
N CYS A 171 5.87 -7.72 16.14
CA CYS A 171 4.46 -7.99 15.84
C CYS A 171 3.74 -6.77 15.26
N SER A 172 4.40 -5.64 15.06
CA SER A 172 3.82 -4.38 14.53
C SER A 172 2.57 -3.89 15.30
N ASN A 173 2.49 -4.16 16.59
CA ASN A 173 1.27 -3.98 17.39
C ASN A 173 0.03 -4.69 16.79
N GLY A 174 0.27 -5.69 15.95
CA GLY A 174 -0.69 -6.37 15.09
C GLY A 174 -1.14 -7.73 15.60
N MET A 175 -1.94 -8.38 14.79
CA MET A 175 -2.65 -9.62 15.13
C MET A 175 -1.75 -10.85 15.32
N SER A 176 -0.50 -10.81 14.84
CA SER A 176 0.49 -11.89 15.11
C SER A 176 0.75 -12.09 16.60
N SER A 177 0.58 -11.03 17.42
CA SER A 177 0.72 -11.08 18.89
C SER A 177 -0.15 -12.15 19.54
N LEU A 178 -1.27 -12.52 18.94
CA LEU A 178 -2.15 -13.58 19.46
C LEU A 178 -1.48 -14.97 19.54
N PHE A 179 -0.51 -15.24 18.65
CA PHE A 179 0.04 -16.58 18.49
C PHE A 179 1.56 -16.65 18.56
N ALA A 180 2.25 -15.52 18.35
CA ALA A 180 3.70 -15.50 18.23
C ALA A 180 4.41 -16.11 19.46
N HIS A 181 3.99 -15.74 20.67
CA HIS A 181 4.58 -16.27 21.91
C HIS A 181 4.39 -17.78 22.07
N GLU A 182 3.23 -18.31 21.68
CA GLU A 182 2.94 -19.74 21.81
C GLU A 182 3.58 -20.62 20.72
N LEU A 183 3.87 -20.03 19.55
CA LEU A 183 4.48 -20.74 18.42
C LEU A 183 6.01 -20.64 18.44
N ILE A 184 6.55 -19.46 18.73
CA ILE A 184 7.99 -19.19 18.67
C ILE A 184 8.65 -19.43 20.03
N GLY A 185 7.92 -19.15 21.12
CA GLY A 185 8.41 -19.33 22.49
C GLY A 185 9.42 -18.27 22.90
N LYS A 186 10.63 -18.69 23.30
CA LYS A 186 11.67 -17.76 23.78
C LYS A 186 12.25 -16.93 22.61
N ALA A 187 11.98 -15.64 22.60
CA ALA A 187 12.51 -14.68 21.65
C ALA A 187 12.57 -13.28 22.27
N HIS A 188 13.17 -12.32 21.57
CA HIS A 188 13.14 -10.89 21.92
C HIS A 188 11.98 -10.25 21.18
N TYR A 189 10.88 -9.97 21.88
CA TYR A 189 9.68 -9.41 21.31
C TYR A 189 9.64 -7.91 21.42
N ILE A 190 9.20 -7.24 20.37
CA ILE A 190 8.83 -5.81 20.36
C ILE A 190 7.48 -5.64 19.68
N ASN A 191 6.77 -4.57 20.02
CA ASN A 191 5.48 -4.21 19.44
C ASN A 191 4.45 -5.36 19.48
N ASP A 192 4.51 -6.19 20.53
CA ASP A 192 3.73 -7.41 20.70
C ASP A 192 2.42 -7.21 21.51
N THR A 193 2.09 -5.97 21.80
CA THR A 193 0.80 -5.58 22.37
C THR A 193 -0.14 -5.11 21.26
N LEU A 194 -1.36 -5.64 21.22
CA LEU A 194 -2.38 -5.21 20.24
C LEU A 194 -2.73 -3.73 20.43
N ASP A 195 -2.50 -2.92 19.42
CA ASP A 195 -2.86 -1.51 19.42
C ASP A 195 -3.19 -1.01 18.00
N GLY A 196 -4.47 -0.75 17.75
CA GLY A 196 -4.95 -0.28 16.43
C GLY A 196 -4.49 1.13 16.03
N ASN A 197 -3.78 1.85 16.92
CA ASN A 197 -3.15 3.14 16.59
C ASN A 197 -1.75 2.98 15.99
N PHE A 198 -1.15 1.79 16.04
CA PHE A 198 0.21 1.51 15.56
C PHE A 198 1.24 2.54 16.05
N PRO A 199 1.44 2.69 17.39
CA PRO A 199 2.17 3.83 17.95
C PRO A 199 3.68 3.82 17.63
N ASN A 200 4.24 2.70 17.19
CA ASN A 200 5.67 2.53 17.02
C ASN A 200 6.14 2.69 15.58
N HIS A 201 5.41 2.12 14.62
CA HIS A 201 5.61 2.28 13.18
C HIS A 201 4.35 1.81 12.43
N GLU A 202 4.20 2.21 11.18
CA GLU A 202 3.14 1.72 10.29
C GLU A 202 3.26 0.20 10.11
N PRO A 203 2.12 -0.54 10.04
CA PRO A 203 2.14 -2.00 10.01
C PRO A 203 2.48 -2.59 8.63
N ASN A 204 3.35 -1.91 7.87
CA ASN A 204 3.80 -2.35 6.55
C ASN A 204 5.26 -2.84 6.61
N PRO A 205 5.51 -4.15 6.60
CA PRO A 205 6.85 -4.71 6.78
C PRO A 205 7.82 -4.42 5.61
N LEU A 206 7.32 -3.91 4.48
CA LEU A 206 8.16 -3.50 3.36
C LEU A 206 8.70 -2.07 3.49
N GLU A 207 8.11 -1.25 4.36
CA GLU A 207 8.56 0.11 4.59
C GLU A 207 9.86 0.14 5.39
N ALA A 208 10.81 0.96 4.93
CA ALA A 208 12.14 1.03 5.55
C ALA A 208 12.07 1.45 7.04
N ASN A 209 11.20 2.40 7.39
CA ASN A 209 11.02 2.86 8.76
C ASN A 209 10.46 1.76 9.70
N ALA A 210 9.57 0.89 9.20
CA ALA A 210 9.06 -0.23 9.96
C ALA A 210 10.16 -1.27 10.29
N GLN A 211 11.19 -1.36 9.45
CA GLN A 211 12.29 -2.30 9.63
C GLN A 211 13.36 -1.83 10.62
N GLU A 212 13.40 -0.54 10.96
CA GLU A 212 14.50 0.04 11.76
C GLU A 212 14.60 -0.58 13.15
N GLN A 213 13.48 -0.75 13.86
CA GLN A 213 13.47 -1.27 15.23
C GLN A 213 13.93 -2.72 15.26
N ILE A 214 13.42 -3.57 14.37
CA ILE A 214 13.80 -4.99 14.33
C ILE A 214 15.25 -5.18 13.88
N LYS A 215 15.77 -4.40 12.93
CA LYS A 215 17.18 -4.41 12.52
C LYS A 215 18.11 -4.01 13.68
N ALA A 216 17.71 -3.00 14.46
CA ALA A 216 18.46 -2.58 15.64
C ALA A 216 18.44 -3.68 16.72
N LEU A 217 17.29 -4.32 16.96
CA LEU A 217 17.15 -5.40 17.93
C LEU A 217 17.99 -6.62 17.55
N VAL A 218 17.95 -7.04 16.29
CA VAL A 218 18.78 -8.16 15.78
C VAL A 218 20.25 -7.94 16.06
N LYS A 219 20.76 -6.72 15.76
CA LYS A 219 22.18 -6.38 15.99
C LYS A 219 22.51 -6.29 17.47
N LYS A 220 21.66 -5.66 18.27
CA LYS A 220 21.87 -5.46 19.71
C LYS A 220 21.92 -6.79 20.46
N GLU A 221 20.94 -7.64 20.23
CA GLU A 221 20.81 -8.93 20.92
C GLU A 221 21.54 -10.08 20.21
N LYS A 222 22.22 -9.79 19.09
CA LYS A 222 22.94 -10.77 18.24
C LYS A 222 22.06 -11.94 17.84
N CYS A 223 20.85 -11.61 17.33
CA CYS A 223 19.90 -12.62 16.92
C CYS A 223 20.35 -13.29 15.62
N ASP A 224 19.96 -14.55 15.44
CA ASP A 224 20.18 -15.31 14.21
C ASP A 224 19.26 -14.84 13.09
N ILE A 225 18.08 -14.33 13.46
CA ILE A 225 17.06 -13.87 12.54
C ILE A 225 16.10 -12.88 13.24
N GLY A 226 15.60 -11.93 12.50
CA GLY A 226 14.49 -11.05 12.88
C GLY A 226 13.25 -11.34 12.02
N LEU A 227 12.09 -11.35 12.64
CA LEU A 227 10.78 -11.52 12.03
C LEU A 227 9.99 -10.23 12.17
N LEU A 228 9.42 -9.72 11.07
CA LEU A 228 8.57 -8.54 11.07
C LEU A 228 7.24 -8.87 10.37
N PHE A 229 6.14 -8.86 11.14
CA PHE A 229 4.79 -9.15 10.67
C PHE A 229 4.06 -7.87 10.23
N ASP A 230 3.06 -8.00 9.36
CA ASP A 230 2.10 -6.93 9.11
C ASP A 230 0.93 -6.94 10.11
N GLY A 231 0.01 -5.96 9.95
CA GLY A 231 -1.05 -5.72 10.93
C GLY A 231 -2.01 -6.89 11.14
N ASP A 232 -2.36 -7.66 10.11
CA ASP A 232 -3.31 -8.79 10.20
C ASP A 232 -2.65 -10.17 10.04
N ALA A 233 -1.31 -10.22 10.03
CA ALA A 233 -0.47 -11.41 10.03
C ALA A 233 -0.65 -12.32 8.81
N ASP A 234 -0.96 -11.76 7.63
CA ASP A 234 -0.92 -12.48 6.36
C ASP A 234 0.39 -12.28 5.62
N ARG A 235 1.24 -11.30 6.05
CA ARG A 235 2.58 -11.04 5.52
C ARG A 235 3.64 -11.12 6.60
N ILE A 236 4.83 -11.56 6.18
CA ILE A 236 6.04 -11.54 7.00
C ILE A 236 7.25 -11.23 6.14
N THR A 237 8.18 -10.49 6.72
CA THR A 237 9.53 -10.27 6.20
C THR A 237 10.58 -10.68 7.22
N PHE A 238 11.79 -10.92 6.75
CA PHE A 238 12.87 -11.44 7.59
C PHE A 238 14.10 -10.53 7.51
N ILE A 239 14.84 -10.49 8.62
CA ILE A 239 16.10 -9.77 8.76
C ILE A 239 17.18 -10.80 9.13
N ASP A 240 18.30 -10.84 8.43
CA ASP A 240 19.40 -11.75 8.75
C ASP A 240 20.21 -11.29 9.98
N GLU A 241 21.12 -12.12 10.46
CA GLU A 241 21.98 -11.85 11.63
C GLU A 241 22.91 -10.63 11.45
N LYS A 242 23.10 -10.14 10.22
CA LYS A 242 23.84 -8.91 9.90
C LYS A 242 22.95 -7.67 9.93
N GLY A 243 21.64 -7.85 10.14
CA GLY A 243 20.63 -6.77 10.08
C GLY A 243 20.28 -6.37 8.66
N ARG A 244 20.51 -7.24 7.65
CA ARG A 244 20.09 -7.02 6.27
C ARG A 244 18.66 -7.50 6.08
N PHE A 245 17.86 -6.70 5.38
CA PHE A 245 16.54 -7.11 4.93
C PHE A 245 16.66 -8.22 3.88
N ILE A 246 15.92 -9.29 4.08
CA ILE A 246 15.85 -10.41 3.12
C ILE A 246 14.67 -10.15 2.19
N SER A 247 14.95 -10.14 0.88
CA SER A 247 13.88 -10.02 -0.11
C SER A 247 12.88 -11.18 0.05
N PRO A 248 11.57 -10.89 0.22
CA PRO A 248 10.60 -11.93 0.54
C PRO A 248 10.51 -13.05 -0.49
N ASP A 249 10.78 -12.76 -1.75
CA ASP A 249 10.78 -13.75 -2.83
C ASP A 249 11.88 -14.81 -2.67
N LEU A 250 13.05 -14.47 -2.10
CA LEU A 250 14.10 -15.45 -1.82
C LEU A 250 13.69 -16.49 -0.77
N ILE A 251 12.77 -16.13 0.12
CA ILE A 251 12.20 -17.07 1.08
C ILE A 251 11.35 -18.15 0.38
N ILE A 252 10.77 -17.85 -0.79
CA ILE A 252 10.08 -18.86 -1.60
C ILE A 252 11.04 -20.01 -1.96
N ALA A 253 12.28 -19.67 -2.34
CA ALA A 253 13.30 -20.70 -2.60
C ALA A 253 13.65 -21.50 -1.34
N PHE A 254 13.85 -20.83 -0.20
CA PHE A 254 14.20 -21.48 1.06
C PHE A 254 13.07 -22.40 1.57
N LEU A 255 11.81 -22.01 1.43
CA LEU A 255 10.66 -22.89 1.77
C LEU A 255 10.66 -24.19 0.97
N GLY A 256 11.29 -24.23 -0.20
CA GLY A 256 11.44 -25.45 -1.00
C GLY A 256 12.22 -26.54 -0.31
N ASP A 257 13.17 -26.20 0.56
CA ASP A 257 13.92 -27.17 1.37
C ASP A 257 12.97 -28.00 2.27
N PHE A 258 11.91 -27.35 2.79
CA PHE A 258 10.90 -28.02 3.58
C PHE A 258 9.91 -28.81 2.70
N PHE A 259 9.17 -28.15 1.83
CA PHE A 259 8.08 -28.79 1.10
C PHE A 259 8.55 -29.86 0.13
N ILE A 260 9.60 -29.58 -0.63
CA ILE A 260 10.10 -30.48 -1.67
C ILE A 260 11.26 -31.33 -1.12
N GLY A 261 12.19 -30.71 -0.39
CA GLY A 261 13.35 -31.37 0.17
C GLY A 261 13.02 -32.39 1.27
N GLU A 262 12.36 -31.96 2.35
CA GLU A 262 12.01 -32.80 3.50
C GLU A 262 10.72 -33.60 3.26
N GLN A 263 9.61 -32.88 2.96
CA GLN A 263 8.27 -33.48 2.86
C GLN A 263 8.03 -34.27 1.55
N LYS A 264 8.95 -34.14 0.58
CA LYS A 264 8.85 -34.82 -0.74
C LYS A 264 7.54 -34.50 -1.47
N GLN A 265 6.96 -33.33 -1.20
CA GLN A 265 5.75 -32.90 -1.89
C GLN A 265 6.03 -32.74 -3.39
N LYS A 266 5.09 -33.21 -4.21
CA LYS A 266 5.11 -32.99 -5.66
C LYS A 266 4.18 -31.84 -5.98
N GLY A 267 4.50 -31.08 -7.01
CA GLY A 267 3.67 -29.99 -7.47
C GLY A 267 4.50 -28.81 -7.94
N ILE A 268 3.79 -27.77 -8.33
CA ILE A 268 4.37 -26.54 -8.85
C ILE A 268 4.56 -25.56 -7.68
N VAL A 269 5.65 -24.82 -7.70
CA VAL A 269 5.88 -23.66 -6.83
C VAL A 269 5.41 -22.41 -7.57
N LEU A 270 4.62 -21.57 -6.92
CA LEU A 270 4.12 -20.34 -7.53
C LEU A 270 4.92 -19.12 -7.06
N GLN A 271 5.27 -18.24 -8.00
CA GLN A 271 5.87 -16.95 -7.70
C GLN A 271 5.18 -15.82 -8.47
N ASP A 272 5.29 -14.58 -8.00
CA ASP A 272 4.80 -13.44 -8.79
C ASP A 272 5.82 -12.99 -9.85
N ILE A 273 5.35 -12.23 -10.84
CA ILE A 273 6.15 -11.78 -11.99
C ILE A 273 7.36 -10.91 -11.61
N ARG A 274 7.40 -10.37 -10.39
CA ARG A 274 8.49 -9.54 -9.86
C ARG A 274 9.58 -10.36 -9.16
N SER A 275 9.34 -11.64 -8.93
CA SER A 275 10.23 -12.49 -8.14
C SER A 275 11.51 -12.88 -8.90
N SER A 276 12.58 -13.11 -8.16
CA SER A 276 13.89 -13.46 -8.68
C SER A 276 13.89 -14.75 -9.48
N ARG A 277 14.68 -14.79 -10.55
CA ARG A 277 14.97 -16.04 -11.27
C ARG A 277 15.78 -17.03 -10.41
N ALA A 278 16.50 -16.55 -9.41
CA ALA A 278 17.24 -17.37 -8.47
C ALA A 278 16.37 -18.46 -7.79
N ILE A 279 15.06 -18.23 -7.69
CA ILE A 279 14.11 -19.20 -7.11
C ILE A 279 14.08 -20.48 -7.95
N GLN A 280 13.90 -20.40 -9.26
CA GLN A 280 13.93 -21.58 -10.13
C GLN A 280 15.31 -22.23 -10.09
N GLU A 281 16.39 -21.43 -10.22
CA GLU A 281 17.78 -21.92 -10.20
C GLU A 281 18.12 -22.68 -8.90
N TYR A 282 17.66 -22.16 -7.75
CA TYR A 282 17.83 -22.85 -6.47
C TYR A 282 17.02 -24.15 -6.39
N LEU A 283 15.78 -24.12 -6.85
CA LEU A 283 14.85 -25.25 -6.77
C LEU A 283 15.12 -26.34 -7.83
N ASP A 284 15.96 -26.07 -8.85
CA ASP A 284 16.39 -27.07 -9.83
C ASP A 284 17.10 -28.25 -9.19
N ARG A 285 17.74 -28.05 -8.00
CA ARG A 285 18.31 -29.15 -7.19
C ARG A 285 17.29 -30.21 -6.78
N TYR A 286 16.02 -29.84 -6.76
CA TYR A 286 14.89 -30.73 -6.44
C TYR A 286 14.08 -31.11 -7.68
N HIS A 287 14.49 -30.69 -8.88
CA HIS A 287 13.73 -30.82 -10.13
C HIS A 287 12.32 -30.24 -10.04
N ALA A 288 12.16 -29.17 -9.26
CA ALA A 288 10.89 -28.48 -9.08
C ALA A 288 10.58 -27.54 -10.24
N LYS A 289 9.31 -27.45 -10.61
CA LYS A 289 8.83 -26.46 -11.57
C LYS A 289 8.31 -25.24 -10.84
N VAL A 290 8.81 -24.07 -11.21
CA VAL A 290 8.31 -22.78 -10.74
C VAL A 290 7.43 -22.14 -11.82
N GLU A 291 6.20 -21.80 -11.45
CA GLU A 291 5.27 -21.06 -12.31
C GLU A 291 5.24 -19.60 -11.91
N THR A 292 5.31 -18.70 -12.89
CA THR A 292 5.24 -17.26 -12.66
C THR A 292 3.84 -16.74 -12.98
N TRP A 293 3.25 -15.97 -12.07
CA TRP A 293 1.89 -15.44 -12.24
C TRP A 293 1.81 -13.94 -11.92
N ARG A 294 0.63 -13.38 -12.12
CA ARG A 294 0.35 -11.97 -11.84
C ARG A 294 0.35 -11.66 -10.35
N VAL A 295 0.66 -10.39 -10.01
CA VAL A 295 0.67 -9.90 -8.63
C VAL A 295 -0.74 -9.84 -8.05
N GLY A 296 -0.89 -10.30 -6.82
CA GLY A 296 -2.09 -10.11 -6.01
C GLY A 296 -2.62 -11.40 -5.41
N ARG A 297 -2.87 -11.33 -4.10
CA ARG A 297 -3.29 -12.44 -3.27
C ARG A 297 -4.41 -13.30 -3.86
N ALA A 298 -5.48 -12.65 -4.36
CA ALA A 298 -6.61 -13.39 -4.92
C ALA A 298 -6.20 -14.21 -6.16
N TYR A 299 -5.35 -13.65 -7.00
CA TYR A 299 -4.88 -14.33 -8.20
C TYR A 299 -3.92 -15.46 -7.86
N ALA A 300 -3.01 -15.25 -6.89
CA ALA A 300 -2.05 -16.25 -6.46
C ALA A 300 -2.77 -17.48 -5.84
N ALA A 301 -3.71 -17.26 -4.91
CA ALA A 301 -4.46 -18.33 -4.26
C ALA A 301 -5.30 -19.17 -5.25
N LEU A 302 -5.93 -18.51 -6.24
CA LEU A 302 -6.69 -19.19 -7.28
C LEU A 302 -5.77 -20.00 -8.21
N LYS A 303 -4.65 -19.39 -8.64
CA LYS A 303 -3.71 -20.05 -9.56
C LYS A 303 -3.00 -21.25 -8.91
N LEU A 304 -2.59 -21.11 -7.65
CA LEU A 304 -1.98 -22.20 -6.91
C LEU A 304 -2.93 -23.41 -6.79
N ARG A 305 -4.22 -23.14 -6.57
CA ARG A 305 -5.26 -24.18 -6.50
C ARG A 305 -5.52 -24.81 -7.87
N GLU A 306 -5.59 -24.01 -8.94
CA GLU A 306 -5.73 -24.50 -10.32
C GLU A 306 -4.61 -25.46 -10.71
N LEU A 307 -3.38 -25.16 -10.27
CA LEU A 307 -2.19 -25.94 -10.58
C LEU A 307 -1.96 -27.12 -9.62
N ASP A 308 -2.76 -27.29 -8.58
CA ASP A 308 -2.47 -28.15 -7.42
C ASP A 308 -1.03 -27.94 -6.91
N GLY A 309 -0.60 -26.65 -6.89
CA GLY A 309 0.74 -26.29 -6.48
C GLY A 309 0.97 -26.56 -5.00
N CYS A 310 2.20 -26.91 -4.63
CA CYS A 310 2.51 -27.27 -3.24
C CYS A 310 2.60 -26.05 -2.32
N TYR A 311 3.22 -24.98 -2.79
CA TYR A 311 3.30 -23.69 -2.10
C TYR A 311 3.65 -22.59 -3.10
N GLY A 312 3.64 -21.34 -2.63
CA GLY A 312 4.08 -20.19 -3.42
C GLY A 312 4.29 -18.96 -2.56
N GLY A 313 4.64 -17.86 -3.20
CA GLY A 313 4.78 -16.58 -2.50
C GLY A 313 4.87 -15.40 -3.45
N GLU A 314 4.90 -14.22 -2.86
CA GLU A 314 5.01 -12.94 -3.55
C GLU A 314 6.13 -12.09 -2.98
N LEU A 315 6.68 -11.22 -3.79
CA LEU A 315 7.64 -10.18 -3.36
C LEU A 315 7.07 -9.30 -2.22
N ALA A 316 5.73 -9.27 -2.09
CA ALA A 316 5.06 -8.53 -1.03
C ALA A 316 5.08 -9.21 0.36
N GLY A 317 5.66 -10.42 0.49
CA GLY A 317 5.76 -11.15 1.76
C GLY A 317 4.56 -12.02 2.09
N HIS A 318 3.67 -12.30 1.13
CA HIS A 318 2.65 -13.34 1.23
C HIS A 318 3.27 -14.70 0.87
N TYR A 319 2.94 -15.74 1.63
CA TYR A 319 3.32 -17.13 1.35
C TYR A 319 2.10 -18.03 1.44
N TYR A 320 1.82 -18.75 0.36
CA TYR A 320 0.63 -19.57 0.15
C TYR A 320 0.98 -21.06 0.28
N PHE A 321 0.09 -21.84 0.88
CA PHE A 321 0.38 -23.25 1.15
C PHE A 321 -0.82 -24.13 0.80
N ARG A 322 -0.58 -25.21 0.05
CA ARG A 322 -1.61 -26.24 -0.22
C ARG A 322 -2.20 -26.77 1.08
N ASP A 323 -1.33 -27.09 2.05
CA ASP A 323 -1.73 -27.64 3.35
C ASP A 323 -2.48 -26.62 4.23
N PHE A 324 -2.50 -25.34 3.79
CA PHE A 324 -3.27 -24.25 4.36
C PHE A 324 -4.42 -23.82 3.43
N TYR A 325 -5.01 -24.78 2.73
CA TYR A 325 -6.10 -24.54 1.79
C TYR A 325 -5.76 -23.52 0.69
N TYR A 326 -4.51 -23.50 0.22
CA TYR A 326 -3.96 -22.57 -0.77
C TYR A 326 -4.05 -21.09 -0.37
N SER A 327 -4.25 -20.84 0.92
CA SER A 327 -4.27 -19.48 1.49
C SER A 327 -2.89 -19.10 2.03
N ASP A 328 -2.70 -17.81 2.25
CA ASP A 328 -1.48 -17.25 2.82
C ASP A 328 -1.49 -17.30 4.35
N SER A 329 -0.29 -17.43 4.94
CA SER A 329 -0.09 -17.42 6.39
C SER A 329 1.33 -17.00 6.76
N ALA A 330 1.47 -15.83 7.37
CA ALA A 330 2.75 -15.34 7.89
C ALA A 330 3.29 -16.22 9.03
N LEU A 331 2.41 -16.65 9.94
CA LEU A 331 2.81 -17.52 11.07
C LEU A 331 3.31 -18.89 10.61
N LEU A 332 2.68 -19.47 9.58
CA LEU A 332 3.13 -20.75 9.01
C LEU A 332 4.47 -20.58 8.31
N ALA A 333 4.64 -19.52 7.53
CA ALA A 333 5.92 -19.19 6.90
C ALA A 333 7.02 -19.00 7.96
N ALA A 334 6.74 -18.23 9.03
CA ALA A 334 7.67 -18.03 10.15
C ALA A 334 8.10 -19.37 10.77
N SER A 335 7.13 -20.23 11.10
CA SER A 335 7.39 -21.53 11.73
C SER A 335 8.31 -22.40 10.88
N ILE A 336 8.06 -22.49 9.57
CA ILE A 336 8.85 -23.29 8.65
C ILE A 336 10.25 -22.70 8.45
N VAL A 337 10.37 -21.38 8.26
CA VAL A 337 11.67 -20.70 8.11
C VAL A 337 12.54 -20.87 9.35
N LEU A 338 11.96 -20.71 10.55
CA LEU A 338 12.68 -20.93 11.80
C LEU A 338 13.13 -22.38 11.97
N ARG A 339 12.26 -23.34 11.66
CA ARG A 339 12.60 -24.77 11.67
C ARG A 339 13.78 -25.07 10.74
N LEU A 340 13.73 -24.63 9.50
CA LEU A 340 14.79 -24.81 8.53
C LEU A 340 16.10 -24.15 8.98
N LEU A 341 16.03 -22.91 9.49
CA LEU A 341 17.20 -22.22 10.00
C LEU A 341 17.83 -22.93 11.20
N ALA A 342 17.01 -23.47 12.11
CA ALA A 342 17.49 -24.25 13.24
C ALA A 342 18.31 -25.48 12.80
N GLU A 343 17.85 -26.20 11.77
CA GLU A 343 18.59 -27.33 11.20
C GLU A 343 19.88 -26.87 10.46
N ARG A 344 19.79 -25.83 9.65
CA ARG A 344 20.96 -25.26 8.94
C ARG A 344 22.01 -24.73 9.93
N LYS A 345 21.60 -24.15 11.04
CA LYS A 345 22.51 -23.68 12.10
C LYS A 345 23.26 -24.82 12.79
N LYS A 346 22.64 -26.02 12.97
CA LYS A 346 23.34 -27.21 13.45
C LYS A 346 24.50 -27.63 12.51
N ALA A 347 24.35 -27.36 11.21
CA ALA A 347 25.38 -27.53 10.21
C ALA A 347 26.39 -26.37 10.10
N GLY A 348 26.26 -25.35 10.96
CA GLY A 348 27.16 -24.18 11.01
C GLY A 348 26.84 -23.07 10.00
N GLN A 349 25.67 -23.08 9.37
CA GLN A 349 25.24 -22.04 8.43
C GLN A 349 24.45 -20.95 9.14
N THR A 350 24.66 -19.69 8.73
CA THR A 350 23.87 -18.53 9.15
C THR A 350 22.81 -18.18 8.09
N MET A 351 21.81 -17.37 8.48
CA MET A 351 20.77 -16.95 7.54
C MET A 351 21.33 -16.17 6.34
N SER A 352 22.31 -15.29 6.58
CA SER A 352 22.96 -14.55 5.49
C SER A 352 23.69 -15.47 4.51
N GLN A 353 24.34 -16.53 4.98
CA GLN A 353 25.01 -17.51 4.11
C GLN A 353 24.01 -18.34 3.29
N ILE A 354 22.86 -18.66 3.87
CA ILE A 354 21.77 -19.36 3.14
C ILE A 354 21.24 -18.47 2.01
N ILE A 355 21.01 -17.19 2.29
CA ILE A 355 20.53 -16.25 1.26
C ILE A 355 21.59 -16.02 0.19
N ASP A 356 22.87 -15.88 0.57
CA ASP A 356 23.98 -15.74 -0.39
C ASP A 356 24.14 -17.03 -1.27
N GLU A 357 23.77 -18.23 -0.76
CA GLU A 357 23.68 -19.48 -1.56
C GLU A 357 22.51 -19.47 -2.53
N ILE A 358 21.36 -18.88 -2.15
CA ILE A 358 20.15 -18.83 -2.99
C ILE A 358 20.35 -17.91 -4.18
N THR A 359 20.93 -16.74 -3.97
CA THR A 359 21.01 -15.74 -5.05
C THR A 359 22.40 -15.14 -5.24
N PRO A 360 22.96 -15.27 -6.46
CA PRO A 360 24.15 -14.55 -6.88
C PRO A 360 23.81 -13.18 -7.51
N TYR A 361 22.54 -12.76 -7.55
CA TYR A 361 22.10 -11.56 -8.21
C TYR A 361 22.13 -10.34 -7.32
N SER A 362 22.51 -9.19 -7.90
CA SER A 362 22.26 -7.87 -7.34
C SER A 362 20.88 -7.38 -7.78
N ASN A 363 20.10 -6.82 -6.85
CA ASN A 363 18.71 -6.41 -7.06
C ASN A 363 18.60 -4.87 -6.95
N SER A 364 17.77 -4.25 -7.82
CA SER A 364 17.55 -2.80 -7.82
C SER A 364 16.64 -2.32 -6.68
N GLY A 365 15.91 -3.21 -6.02
CA GLY A 365 14.70 -2.84 -5.32
C GLY A 365 13.62 -2.32 -6.27
N GLU A 366 12.41 -2.11 -5.76
CA GLU A 366 11.34 -1.53 -6.57
C GLU A 366 11.56 -0.02 -6.73
N ILE A 367 11.64 0.44 -7.98
CA ILE A 367 11.80 1.86 -8.34
C ILE A 367 10.47 2.37 -8.89
N ASN A 368 9.94 3.42 -8.27
CA ASN A 368 8.65 4.01 -8.62
C ASN A 368 8.82 5.28 -9.44
N PHE A 369 8.13 5.36 -10.58
CA PHE A 369 8.08 6.55 -11.43
C PHE A 369 6.67 7.13 -11.44
N LYS A 370 6.53 8.40 -11.02
CA LYS A 370 5.26 9.12 -11.10
C LYS A 370 5.10 9.70 -12.50
N ILE A 371 4.40 8.99 -13.36
CA ILE A 371 4.15 9.39 -14.77
C ILE A 371 2.72 9.02 -15.17
N GLU A 372 2.13 9.81 -16.08
CA GLU A 372 0.78 9.56 -16.61
C GLU A 372 0.81 8.58 -17.80
N ARG A 373 1.76 8.73 -18.69
CA ARG A 373 1.90 7.92 -19.93
C ARG A 373 2.58 6.58 -19.66
N LYS A 374 2.00 5.80 -18.73
CA LYS A 374 2.61 4.56 -18.24
C LYS A 374 2.78 3.52 -19.33
N GLN A 375 1.74 3.31 -20.15
CA GLN A 375 1.78 2.29 -21.21
C GLN A 375 2.86 2.60 -22.26
N GLU A 376 2.94 3.84 -22.71
CA GLU A 376 3.94 4.26 -23.70
C GLU A 376 5.37 4.15 -23.15
N ALA A 377 5.57 4.48 -21.86
CA ALA A 377 6.88 4.31 -21.22
C ALA A 377 7.26 2.84 -21.10
N MET A 378 6.31 1.96 -20.77
CA MET A 378 6.51 0.51 -20.73
C MET A 378 6.87 -0.04 -22.10
N ASP A 379 6.12 0.35 -23.13
CA ASP A 379 6.38 -0.06 -24.52
C ASP A 379 7.77 0.38 -24.98
N ALA A 380 8.15 1.62 -24.69
CA ALA A 380 9.48 2.12 -25.04
C ALA A 380 10.62 1.36 -24.33
N VAL A 381 10.44 0.97 -23.07
CA VAL A 381 11.42 0.14 -22.34
C VAL A 381 11.51 -1.25 -22.95
N ARG A 382 10.37 -1.92 -23.20
CA ARG A 382 10.32 -3.21 -23.89
C ARG A 382 11.04 -3.14 -25.25
N ASP A 383 10.67 -2.18 -26.10
CA ASP A 383 11.18 -2.08 -27.46
C ASP A 383 12.68 -1.78 -27.47
N HIS A 384 13.17 -0.93 -26.57
CA HIS A 384 14.60 -0.67 -26.43
C HIS A 384 15.39 -1.95 -26.19
N PHE A 385 15.01 -2.77 -25.22
CA PHE A 385 15.79 -3.96 -24.88
C PHE A 385 15.60 -5.09 -25.89
N THR A 386 14.40 -5.28 -26.43
CA THR A 386 14.13 -6.31 -27.43
C THR A 386 14.77 -6.03 -28.82
N GLN A 387 15.04 -4.75 -29.12
CA GLN A 387 15.80 -4.37 -30.33
C GLN A 387 17.30 -4.68 -30.20
N ILE A 388 17.85 -4.62 -28.98
CA ILE A 388 19.27 -4.92 -28.74
C ILE A 388 19.50 -6.44 -28.74
N GLU A 389 18.64 -7.17 -28.01
CA GLU A 389 18.76 -8.61 -27.83
C GLU A 389 17.37 -9.24 -27.63
N LYS A 390 17.16 -10.43 -28.22
CA LYS A 390 15.93 -11.17 -28.00
C LYS A 390 15.95 -11.78 -26.60
N PRO A 391 14.93 -11.53 -25.74
CA PRO A 391 14.86 -12.15 -24.43
C PRO A 391 14.66 -13.67 -24.55
N GLU A 392 15.23 -14.43 -23.60
CA GLU A 392 15.01 -15.87 -23.45
C GLU A 392 13.54 -16.15 -23.08
N ARG A 393 12.94 -15.25 -22.28
CA ARG A 393 11.54 -15.33 -21.86
C ARG A 393 10.93 -13.92 -21.85
N PHE A 394 9.73 -13.81 -22.40
CA PHE A 394 8.93 -12.58 -22.36
C PHE A 394 7.55 -12.88 -21.76
N LEU A 395 7.14 -12.11 -20.75
CA LEU A 395 5.82 -12.19 -20.12
C LEU A 395 5.16 -10.81 -20.16
N ASP A 396 3.87 -10.75 -20.51
CA ASP A 396 3.11 -9.52 -20.74
C ASP A 396 1.73 -9.48 -20.04
N PHE A 397 1.46 -10.39 -19.14
CA PHE A 397 0.15 -10.52 -18.48
C PHE A 397 -0.03 -9.63 -17.23
N ASP A 398 1.06 -9.01 -16.72
CA ASP A 398 1.03 -8.03 -15.62
C ASP A 398 2.21 -7.06 -15.76
N GLY A 399 2.09 -6.13 -16.70
CA GLY A 399 3.22 -5.38 -17.23
C GLY A 399 4.13 -6.24 -18.08
N TYR A 400 5.39 -5.85 -18.23
CA TYR A 400 6.36 -6.60 -19.02
C TYR A 400 7.47 -7.15 -18.15
N ARG A 401 7.78 -8.44 -18.31
CA ARG A 401 9.00 -9.04 -17.81
C ARG A 401 9.81 -9.60 -18.97
N LEU A 402 11.10 -9.22 -19.00
CA LEU A 402 12.07 -9.69 -19.97
C LEU A 402 13.21 -10.39 -19.23
N ASP A 403 13.40 -11.68 -19.47
CA ASP A 403 14.50 -12.47 -18.91
C ASP A 403 15.60 -12.67 -19.98
N TYR A 404 16.86 -12.42 -19.60
CA TYR A 404 18.08 -12.60 -20.40
C TYR A 404 19.06 -13.51 -19.62
N PRO A 405 20.16 -14.01 -20.23
CA PRO A 405 21.05 -14.98 -19.57
C PRO A 405 21.57 -14.56 -18.18
N ASP A 406 21.91 -13.27 -17.99
CA ASP A 406 22.57 -12.77 -16.78
C ASP A 406 21.81 -11.69 -16.03
N TRP A 407 20.61 -11.33 -16.51
CA TRP A 407 19.78 -10.29 -15.93
C TRP A 407 18.32 -10.41 -16.35
N TRP A 408 17.43 -9.77 -15.64
CA TRP A 408 16.03 -9.60 -16.03
C TRP A 408 15.47 -8.27 -15.53
N LEU A 409 14.38 -7.85 -16.12
CA LEU A 409 13.62 -6.70 -15.66
C LEU A 409 12.12 -6.97 -15.65
N ASN A 410 11.42 -6.27 -14.76
CA ASN A 410 9.97 -6.13 -14.80
C ASN A 410 9.59 -4.65 -14.73
N ILE A 411 8.66 -4.25 -15.59
CA ILE A 411 8.08 -2.91 -15.59
C ILE A 411 6.57 -3.03 -15.71
N ARG A 412 5.83 -2.42 -14.77
CA ARG A 412 4.38 -2.57 -14.67
C ARG A 412 3.70 -1.35 -14.06
N PRO A 413 2.42 -1.09 -14.39
CA PRO A 413 1.65 -0.09 -13.66
C PRO A 413 1.35 -0.60 -12.24
N SER A 414 1.30 0.29 -11.26
CA SER A 414 0.73 -0.04 -9.94
C SER A 414 -0.78 -0.20 -10.07
N ASN A 415 -1.34 -1.23 -9.41
CA ASN A 415 -2.78 -1.48 -9.39
C ASN A 415 -3.53 -0.56 -8.40
N THR A 416 -2.82 0.08 -7.48
CA THR A 416 -3.39 0.84 -6.37
C THR A 416 -2.95 2.30 -6.35
N GLU A 417 -1.85 2.64 -7.02
CA GLU A 417 -1.21 3.96 -6.94
C GLU A 417 -0.87 4.51 -8.34
N PRO A 418 -0.71 5.82 -8.51
CA PRO A 418 -0.43 6.45 -9.80
C PRO A 418 1.03 6.28 -10.26
N TYR A 419 1.68 5.15 -9.93
CA TYR A 419 3.08 4.89 -10.28
C TYR A 419 3.23 3.87 -11.40
N LEU A 420 4.31 4.02 -12.17
CA LEU A 420 4.94 2.97 -12.96
C LEU A 420 6.07 2.38 -12.11
N ARG A 421 6.04 1.06 -11.88
CA ARG A 421 6.98 0.32 -11.05
C ARG A 421 7.98 -0.42 -11.90
N PHE A 422 9.24 -0.33 -11.54
CA PHE A 422 10.34 -0.99 -12.21
C PHE A 422 11.19 -1.76 -11.19
N LEU A 423 11.60 -2.96 -11.56
CA LEU A 423 12.51 -3.80 -10.80
C LEU A 423 13.39 -4.56 -11.77
N CYS A 424 14.67 -4.72 -11.45
CA CYS A 424 15.58 -5.55 -12.21
C CYS A 424 16.62 -6.23 -11.32
N GLU A 425 17.18 -7.34 -11.82
CA GLU A 425 18.31 -8.02 -11.23
C GLU A 425 19.38 -8.30 -12.29
N ALA A 426 20.62 -8.33 -11.86
CA ALA A 426 21.74 -8.70 -12.71
C ALA A 426 22.83 -9.44 -11.91
N LYS A 427 23.60 -10.33 -12.56
CA LYS A 427 24.74 -11.02 -11.94
C LYS A 427 25.86 -10.08 -11.54
N SER A 428 25.98 -8.93 -12.20
CA SER A 428 26.99 -7.93 -11.84
C SER A 428 26.38 -6.59 -11.45
N GLN A 429 26.98 -5.94 -10.45
CA GLN A 429 26.55 -4.62 -10.01
C GLN A 429 26.67 -3.56 -11.10
N SER A 430 27.69 -3.67 -11.99
CA SER A 430 27.85 -2.76 -13.13
C SER A 430 26.67 -2.87 -14.12
N LYS A 431 26.25 -4.10 -14.45
CA LYS A 431 25.10 -4.33 -15.33
C LYS A 431 23.81 -3.84 -14.68
N LEU A 432 23.64 -4.05 -13.37
CA LEU A 432 22.49 -3.54 -12.65
C LEU A 432 22.38 -2.01 -12.75
N GLN A 433 23.49 -1.28 -12.55
CA GLN A 433 23.48 0.18 -12.65
C GLN A 433 23.25 0.68 -14.08
N GLU A 434 23.78 -0.02 -15.08
CA GLU A 434 23.51 0.24 -16.49
C GLU A 434 21.99 0.13 -16.80
N LEU A 435 21.35 -0.97 -16.38
CA LEU A 435 19.92 -1.19 -16.58
C LEU A 435 19.08 -0.09 -15.92
N ILE A 436 19.37 0.23 -14.65
CA ILE A 436 18.69 1.30 -13.92
C ILE A 436 18.86 2.65 -14.64
N GLY A 437 20.08 2.96 -15.08
CA GLY A 437 20.38 4.21 -15.80
C GLY A 437 19.62 4.30 -17.12
N THR A 438 19.62 3.22 -17.89
CA THR A 438 18.92 3.13 -19.19
C THR A 438 17.42 3.32 -19.01
N VAL A 439 16.78 2.59 -18.08
CA VAL A 439 15.34 2.70 -17.87
C VAL A 439 14.95 4.08 -17.33
N LYS A 440 15.74 4.65 -16.40
CA LYS A 440 15.53 6.04 -15.94
C LYS A 440 15.63 7.04 -17.08
N GLY A 441 16.58 6.85 -18.00
CA GLY A 441 16.74 7.67 -19.21
C GLY A 441 15.51 7.60 -20.11
N ILE A 442 15.03 6.41 -20.42
CA ILE A 442 13.83 6.19 -21.26
C ILE A 442 12.58 6.81 -20.60
N VAL A 443 12.32 6.44 -19.33
CA VAL A 443 11.11 6.89 -18.60
C VAL A 443 11.09 8.40 -18.43
N LYS A 444 12.25 9.04 -18.25
CA LYS A 444 12.37 10.50 -18.16
C LYS A 444 11.79 11.22 -19.39
N HIS A 445 11.89 10.65 -20.57
CA HIS A 445 11.30 11.25 -21.79
C HIS A 445 9.76 11.30 -21.70
N PHE A 446 9.12 10.38 -20.99
CA PHE A 446 7.68 10.37 -20.79
C PHE A 446 7.22 11.24 -19.61
N ALA A 447 8.12 11.55 -18.68
CA ALA A 447 7.90 12.56 -17.64
C ALA A 447 8.13 13.98 -18.19
N CYS A 448 9.10 14.15 -19.07
CA CYS A 448 9.53 15.45 -19.61
C CYS A 448 8.78 15.89 -20.89
N LEU A 449 7.91 15.08 -21.49
CA LEU A 449 7.08 15.55 -22.61
C LEU A 449 6.08 16.64 -22.17
N PHE A 450 5.80 16.77 -20.88
CA PHE A 450 5.16 17.97 -20.34
C PHE A 450 6.03 19.22 -20.55
N ILE A 451 7.36 19.11 -20.50
CA ILE A 451 8.28 20.24 -20.72
C ILE A 451 8.58 20.45 -22.23
N ALA A 452 8.72 19.40 -23.01
CA ALA A 452 9.03 19.54 -24.45
C ALA A 452 7.80 19.85 -25.30
N VAL A 453 6.62 19.36 -24.95
CA VAL A 453 5.33 19.80 -25.52
C VAL A 453 4.99 21.20 -25.01
N MET A 454 5.43 21.61 -23.80
CA MET A 454 5.37 23.03 -23.39
C MET A 454 6.33 23.93 -24.20
N LEU A 455 7.44 23.42 -24.74
CA LEU A 455 8.36 24.24 -25.57
C LEU A 455 7.95 24.32 -27.05
N ILE A 456 7.14 23.39 -27.56
CA ILE A 456 6.58 23.41 -28.91
C ILE A 456 5.10 23.83 -28.91
N GLY A 457 4.40 23.70 -27.79
CA GLY A 457 3.01 24.09 -27.54
C GLY A 457 2.83 25.39 -26.76
N LEU A 458 3.85 26.28 -26.73
CA LEU A 458 3.75 27.66 -26.20
C LEU A 458 2.96 28.59 -27.15
N ALA A 459 2.10 28.01 -27.98
CA ALA A 459 0.99 28.70 -28.60
C ALA A 459 -0.31 27.99 -28.17
N SER A 460 -0.93 28.54 -27.12
CA SER A 460 -2.30 28.31 -26.67
C SER A 460 -2.72 26.91 -26.18
N CYS A 461 -2.74 26.74 -24.86
CA CYS A 461 -3.87 26.14 -24.14
C CYS A 461 -4.00 26.87 -22.80
N GLN A 462 -4.27 28.16 -22.85
CA GLN A 462 -4.92 28.84 -21.75
C GLN A 462 -6.37 28.36 -21.77
N ASP A 463 -6.85 27.83 -20.66
CA ASP A 463 -8.26 27.47 -20.45
C ASP A 463 -8.82 28.34 -19.31
N PRO A 464 -9.24 29.59 -19.63
CA PRO A 464 -9.75 30.54 -18.63
C PRO A 464 -10.99 30.01 -17.90
N ALA A 465 -11.74 29.09 -18.52
CA ALA A 465 -12.91 28.49 -17.89
C ALA A 465 -12.51 27.55 -16.75
N LYS A 466 -11.49 26.72 -16.97
CA LYS A 466 -10.94 25.87 -15.89
C LYS A 466 -10.22 26.69 -14.82
N SER A 467 -9.47 27.73 -15.21
CA SER A 467 -8.89 28.66 -14.25
C SER A 467 -9.94 29.20 -13.29
N ARG A 468 -11.09 29.61 -13.83
CA ARG A 468 -12.20 30.15 -13.04
C ARG A 468 -12.80 29.13 -12.05
N ILE A 469 -12.94 27.88 -12.44
CA ILE A 469 -13.42 26.80 -11.54
C ILE A 469 -12.51 26.67 -10.32
N TYR A 470 -11.20 26.66 -10.52
CA TYR A 470 -10.23 26.58 -9.41
C TYR A 470 -10.15 27.87 -8.60
N MET A 471 -10.40 29.03 -9.22
CA MET A 471 -10.57 30.31 -8.50
C MET A 471 -11.75 30.26 -7.54
N ASP A 472 -12.90 29.75 -7.98
CA ASP A 472 -14.12 29.64 -7.16
C ASP A 472 -13.91 28.64 -6.01
N GLU A 473 -13.21 27.52 -6.28
CA GLU A 473 -12.83 26.52 -5.27
C GLU A 473 -11.91 27.13 -4.21
N GLY A 474 -10.82 27.79 -4.61
CA GLY A 474 -9.88 28.45 -3.72
C GLY A 474 -10.54 29.55 -2.88
N ASN A 475 -11.38 30.38 -3.48
CA ASN A 475 -12.16 31.38 -2.77
C ASN A 475 -13.08 30.77 -1.71
N LYS A 476 -13.77 29.67 -2.03
CA LYS A 476 -14.62 28.95 -1.09
C LYS A 476 -13.80 28.38 0.08
N LEU A 477 -12.66 27.78 -0.19
CA LEU A 477 -11.76 27.24 0.83
C LEU A 477 -11.26 28.33 1.77
N MET A 478 -10.82 29.46 1.21
CA MET A 478 -10.29 30.59 1.98
C MET A 478 -11.38 31.33 2.78
N MET A 479 -12.49 31.68 2.15
CA MET A 479 -13.50 32.59 2.74
C MET A 479 -14.51 31.87 3.63
N THR A 480 -14.89 30.61 3.30
CA THR A 480 -15.91 29.86 4.05
C THR A 480 -15.30 28.98 5.14
N TYR A 481 -14.13 28.41 4.87
CA TYR A 481 -13.54 27.40 5.75
C TYR A 481 -12.23 27.84 6.43
N GLY A 482 -11.65 28.98 6.04
CA GLY A 482 -10.37 29.44 6.57
C GLY A 482 -9.18 28.52 6.25
N LYS A 483 -9.31 27.69 5.21
CA LYS A 483 -8.33 26.67 4.80
C LYS A 483 -7.34 27.24 3.79
N PHE A 484 -6.38 28.02 4.30
CA PHE A 484 -5.48 28.80 3.46
C PHE A 484 -4.50 27.95 2.64
N ALA A 485 -3.97 26.84 3.19
CA ALA A 485 -3.08 25.93 2.47
C ALA A 485 -3.79 25.20 1.30
N GLU A 486 -4.99 24.71 1.54
CA GLU A 486 -5.81 24.08 0.49
C GLU A 486 -6.23 25.10 -0.58
N ALA A 487 -6.48 26.36 -0.18
CA ALA A 487 -6.79 27.44 -1.10
C ALA A 487 -5.56 27.82 -1.97
N GLU A 488 -4.35 27.83 -1.40
CA GLU A 488 -3.09 28.01 -2.15
C GLU A 488 -2.96 26.99 -3.28
N GLU A 489 -3.21 25.69 -3.00
CA GLU A 489 -3.18 24.63 -4.02
C GLU A 489 -4.23 24.82 -5.13
N ALA A 490 -5.41 25.30 -4.78
CA ALA A 490 -6.45 25.59 -5.78
C ALA A 490 -6.05 26.77 -6.67
N PHE A 491 -5.48 27.84 -6.10
CA PHE A 491 -4.98 28.98 -6.88
C PHE A 491 -3.76 28.61 -7.73
N ASP A 492 -2.91 27.67 -7.30
CA ASP A 492 -1.84 27.09 -8.12
C ASP A 492 -2.38 26.46 -9.40
N LYS A 493 -3.46 25.67 -9.28
CA LYS A 493 -4.15 25.09 -10.44
C LYS A 493 -4.77 26.17 -11.33
N ALA A 494 -5.39 27.20 -10.73
CA ALA A 494 -5.94 28.32 -11.50
C ALA A 494 -4.87 29.01 -12.36
N ILE A 495 -3.70 29.29 -11.79
CA ILE A 495 -2.55 29.88 -12.48
C ILE A 495 -1.98 28.93 -13.54
N GLN A 496 -1.99 27.63 -13.29
CA GLN A 496 -1.56 26.63 -14.27
C GLN A 496 -2.43 26.67 -15.55
N TYR A 497 -3.75 26.88 -15.39
CA TYR A 497 -4.68 26.96 -16.52
C TYR A 497 -4.76 28.37 -17.16
N ASP A 498 -4.40 29.42 -16.43
CA ASP A 498 -4.29 30.80 -16.94
C ASP A 498 -3.18 31.58 -16.24
N LYS A 499 -2.00 31.60 -16.86
CA LYS A 499 -0.82 32.29 -16.34
C LYS A 499 -0.95 33.82 -16.34
N ASN A 500 -1.95 34.37 -17.03
CA ASN A 500 -2.22 35.82 -17.07
C ASN A 500 -3.36 36.21 -16.11
N ASN A 501 -3.85 35.28 -15.29
CA ASN A 501 -4.88 35.56 -14.31
C ASN A 501 -4.30 36.26 -13.08
N TYR A 502 -4.27 37.61 -13.13
CA TYR A 502 -3.74 38.45 -12.05
C TYR A 502 -4.49 38.22 -10.71
N GLU A 503 -5.79 37.91 -10.77
CA GLU A 503 -6.60 37.64 -9.59
C GLU A 503 -6.15 36.35 -8.88
N ALA A 504 -5.75 35.31 -9.64
CA ALA A 504 -5.25 34.05 -9.06
C ALA A 504 -3.93 34.28 -8.29
N TYR A 505 -3.01 35.07 -8.84
CA TYR A 505 -1.79 35.47 -8.13
C TYR A 505 -2.10 36.27 -6.88
N TYR A 506 -3.01 37.24 -6.99
CA TYR A 506 -3.42 38.09 -5.86
C TYR A 506 -4.02 37.23 -4.73
N LEU A 507 -4.96 36.36 -5.02
CA LEU A 507 -5.63 35.55 -4.00
C LEU A 507 -4.68 34.48 -3.39
N ARG A 508 -3.76 33.93 -4.18
CA ARG A 508 -2.70 33.06 -3.65
C ARG A 508 -1.77 33.84 -2.72
N GLY A 509 -1.39 35.05 -3.07
CA GLY A 509 -0.64 35.96 -2.19
C GLY A 509 -1.39 36.26 -0.89
N CYS A 510 -2.70 36.50 -0.95
CA CYS A 510 -3.53 36.69 0.24
C CYS A 510 -3.60 35.44 1.13
N ALA A 511 -3.71 34.25 0.55
CA ALA A 511 -3.66 32.98 1.28
C ALA A 511 -2.32 32.83 2.00
N LYS A 512 -1.20 33.07 1.32
CA LYS A 512 0.15 33.03 1.87
C LYS A 512 0.40 34.04 3.00
N ILE A 513 -0.20 35.25 2.95
CA ILE A 513 -0.13 36.20 4.07
C ILE A 513 -0.76 35.57 5.33
N ASN A 514 -1.90 34.92 5.20
CA ASN A 514 -2.59 34.29 6.33
C ASN A 514 -1.81 33.08 6.88
N GLU A 515 -1.01 32.43 6.04
CA GLU A 515 -0.09 31.35 6.46
C GLU A 515 1.27 31.87 6.96
N LYS A 516 1.44 33.20 7.06
CA LYS A 516 2.69 33.86 7.47
C LYS A 516 3.87 33.64 6.52
N LYS A 517 3.63 33.22 5.27
CA LYS A 517 4.62 33.06 4.19
C LYS A 517 4.84 34.39 3.46
N TYR A 518 5.27 35.42 4.20
CA TYR A 518 5.22 36.82 3.72
C TYR A 518 6.09 37.07 2.49
N LYS A 519 7.29 36.50 2.39
CA LYS A 519 8.18 36.67 1.22
C LYS A 519 7.60 36.08 -0.05
N ASP A 520 7.00 34.89 0.05
CA ASP A 520 6.39 34.22 -1.09
C ASP A 520 5.08 34.90 -1.50
N ALA A 521 4.37 35.51 -0.55
CA ALA A 521 3.20 36.32 -0.80
C ALA A 521 3.54 37.60 -1.59
N ILE A 522 4.64 38.28 -1.24
CA ILE A 522 5.10 39.45 -1.96
C ILE A 522 5.39 39.11 -3.41
N ALA A 523 6.09 38.02 -3.69
CA ALA A 523 6.39 37.59 -5.06
C ALA A 523 5.10 37.36 -5.91
N ASP A 524 4.08 36.75 -5.33
CA ASP A 524 2.79 36.57 -6.01
C ASP A 524 2.06 37.88 -6.25
N LEU A 525 2.04 38.76 -5.26
CA LEU A 525 1.39 40.06 -5.36
C LEU A 525 2.13 40.97 -6.35
N GLU A 526 3.46 40.92 -6.42
CA GLU A 526 4.26 41.60 -7.44
C GLU A 526 3.92 41.08 -8.84
N LYS A 527 3.70 39.77 -8.99
CA LYS A 527 3.24 39.22 -10.26
C LYS A 527 1.83 39.67 -10.63
N ALA A 528 0.96 39.84 -9.64
CA ALA A 528 -0.39 40.40 -9.87
C ALA A 528 -0.33 41.83 -10.37
N ILE A 529 0.52 42.71 -9.82
CA ILE A 529 0.69 44.09 -10.30
C ILE A 529 1.47 44.20 -11.62
N GLU A 530 2.37 43.26 -11.91
CA GLU A 530 2.99 43.12 -13.25
C GLU A 530 1.93 42.88 -14.32
N LEU A 531 0.95 42.01 -14.04
CA LEU A 531 -0.13 41.68 -14.97
C LEU A 531 -1.23 42.75 -15.00
N LYS A 532 -1.47 43.46 -13.89
CA LYS A 532 -2.45 44.55 -13.75
C LYS A 532 -1.86 45.69 -12.92
N PRO A 533 -1.19 46.65 -13.57
CA PRO A 533 -0.45 47.71 -12.89
C PRO A 533 -1.28 48.67 -12.02
N ASP A 534 -2.59 48.77 -12.23
CA ASP A 534 -3.52 49.61 -11.47
C ASP A 534 -4.26 48.86 -10.36
N TYR A 535 -3.77 47.66 -9.96
CA TYR A 535 -4.45 46.81 -8.97
C TYR A 535 -4.16 47.27 -7.54
N ALA A 536 -4.87 48.27 -7.08
CA ALA A 536 -4.69 48.95 -5.80
C ALA A 536 -4.67 48.02 -4.58
N ASP A 537 -5.50 46.93 -4.57
CA ASP A 537 -5.55 45.96 -3.49
C ASP A 537 -4.27 45.12 -3.38
N ALA A 538 -3.60 44.86 -4.49
CA ALA A 538 -2.33 44.12 -4.48
C ALA A 538 -1.22 44.96 -3.85
N TYR A 539 -1.11 46.25 -4.21
CA TYR A 539 -0.16 47.18 -3.57
C TYR A 539 -0.38 47.25 -2.05
N PHE A 540 -1.62 47.34 -1.62
CA PHE A 540 -1.92 47.36 -0.19
C PHE A 540 -1.48 46.08 0.52
N ASN A 541 -1.72 44.90 -0.06
CA ASN A 541 -1.33 43.64 0.56
C ASN A 541 0.19 43.42 0.51
N ILE A 542 0.91 43.96 -0.47
CA ILE A 542 2.38 44.04 -0.44
C ILE A 542 2.84 44.87 0.75
N GLY A 543 2.26 46.06 0.93
CA GLY A 543 2.55 46.91 2.08
C GLY A 543 2.28 46.21 3.41
N ARG A 544 1.15 45.50 3.53
CA ARG A 544 0.86 44.66 4.72
C ARG A 544 1.91 43.58 4.95
N ALA A 545 2.36 42.90 3.90
CA ALA A 545 3.37 41.84 4.01
C ALA A 545 4.73 42.41 4.46
N TYR A 546 5.15 43.56 3.95
CA TYR A 546 6.35 44.26 4.43
C TYR A 546 6.21 44.75 5.87
N PHE A 547 5.05 45.28 6.25
CA PHE A 547 4.80 45.66 7.65
C PHE A 547 4.92 44.45 8.60
N LEU A 548 4.41 43.27 8.22
CA LEU A 548 4.52 42.05 8.98
C LEU A 548 5.94 41.45 8.99
N LEU A 549 6.78 41.87 8.07
CA LEU A 549 8.23 41.60 8.03
C LEU A 549 9.06 42.64 8.81
N HIS A 550 8.40 43.64 9.44
CA HIS A 550 9.02 44.78 10.15
C HIS A 550 9.85 45.72 9.24
N ASP A 551 9.53 45.74 7.94
CA ASP A 551 10.10 46.70 6.98
C ASP A 551 9.10 47.85 6.76
N GLU A 552 9.10 48.80 7.70
CA GLU A 552 8.12 49.90 7.71
C GLU A 552 8.34 50.86 6.54
N GLU A 553 9.58 51.03 6.08
CA GLU A 553 9.91 51.91 4.96
C GLU A 553 9.25 51.42 3.66
N LYS A 554 9.44 50.16 3.33
CA LYS A 554 8.78 49.59 2.16
C LYS A 554 7.26 49.46 2.33
N ALA A 555 6.79 49.15 3.52
CA ALA A 555 5.36 49.11 3.79
C ALA A 555 4.71 50.45 3.43
N CYS A 556 5.34 51.58 3.84
CA CYS A 556 4.86 52.91 3.55
C CYS A 556 4.94 53.29 2.05
N GLU A 557 5.98 52.85 1.36
CA GLU A 557 6.08 52.99 -0.10
C GLU A 557 4.87 52.36 -0.80
N TYR A 558 4.57 51.11 -0.47
CA TYR A 558 3.47 50.39 -1.10
C TYR A 558 2.08 50.90 -0.66
N TYR A 559 1.90 51.40 0.57
CA TYR A 559 0.65 52.05 0.96
C TYR A 559 0.39 53.35 0.20
N LYS A 560 1.43 54.13 -0.11
CA LYS A 560 1.32 55.33 -0.96
C LYS A 560 0.96 54.96 -2.41
N LEU A 561 1.49 53.86 -2.93
CA LEU A 561 1.11 53.34 -4.25
C LEU A 561 -0.34 52.86 -4.27
N ALA A 562 -0.80 52.17 -3.21
CA ALA A 562 -2.20 51.74 -3.09
C ALA A 562 -3.16 52.94 -3.08
N ASP A 563 -2.81 54.04 -2.40
CA ASP A 563 -3.56 55.28 -2.39
C ASP A 563 -3.56 55.94 -3.77
N HIS A 564 -2.39 56.02 -4.42
CA HIS A 564 -2.25 56.55 -5.78
C HIS A 564 -3.17 55.82 -6.79
N TYR A 565 -3.32 54.51 -6.65
CA TYR A 565 -4.20 53.70 -7.51
C TYR A 565 -5.64 53.62 -6.99
N GLY A 566 -6.01 54.45 -6.00
CA GLY A 566 -7.40 54.70 -5.60
C GLY A 566 -7.98 53.71 -4.60
N ARG A 567 -7.17 53.02 -3.79
CA ARG A 567 -7.70 52.21 -2.71
C ARG A 567 -8.30 53.08 -1.60
N PRO A 568 -9.56 52.85 -1.19
CA PRO A 568 -10.18 53.63 -0.11
C PRO A 568 -9.68 53.19 1.28
N ASN A 569 -9.91 54.05 2.28
CA ASN A 569 -9.70 53.80 3.71
C ASN A 569 -8.24 53.51 4.08
N LEU A 570 -7.30 54.29 3.60
CA LEU A 570 -5.86 54.19 3.89
C LEU A 570 -5.33 55.21 4.89
N GLU A 571 -6.17 56.14 5.40
CA GLU A 571 -5.77 57.26 6.23
C GLU A 571 -4.97 56.86 7.48
N ASP A 572 -5.37 55.78 8.13
CA ASP A 572 -4.69 55.28 9.33
C ASP A 572 -3.33 54.62 9.02
N TYR A 573 -3.17 54.03 7.84
CA TYR A 573 -1.91 53.44 7.39
C TYR A 573 -0.93 54.55 6.97
N LEU A 574 -1.41 55.54 6.22
CA LEU A 574 -0.60 56.66 5.73
C LEU A 574 -0.17 57.62 6.85
N ARG A 575 -0.98 57.73 7.92
CA ARG A 575 -0.60 58.53 9.10
C ARG A 575 0.62 57.98 9.83
N LYS A 576 0.81 56.68 9.78
CA LYS A 576 1.99 55.99 10.34
C LYS A 576 3.24 56.12 9.46
N CYS A 577 3.09 56.63 8.25
CA CYS A 577 4.14 56.79 7.26
C CYS A 577 4.66 58.25 7.18
N GLN A 578 4.22 59.10 8.07
CA GLN A 578 4.72 60.48 8.27
C GLN A 578 5.76 60.47 9.40
#